data_f88f374db6db1b9565ac0ab3f8dd18f2
#
_entry.id   f88f374db6db1b9565ac0ab3f8dd18f2
#
_cell.length_a   1.000
_cell.length_b   1.000
_cell.length_c   1.000
_cell.angle_alpha   90.00
_cell.angle_beta   90.00
_cell.angle_gamma   90.00
#
_symmetry.space_group_name_H-M   'P 1'
#
loop_
_entity.id
_entity.type
_entity.pdbx_description
1 polymer ?
#
loop_
_entity_poly.entity_id
_entity_poly.type
_entity_poly.pdbx_seq_one_letter_code
_entity_poly.pdbx_strand_id
1 'polypeptide(L)'
;LFPYTTLFRSKQAVGDKKGIVRYGSQILPMDESLVLCALDLCGRPYLVYDLDLDREKVGDLETEMVREFFYAVSYAAEMNLHIRQMAGMNNHHIIEAAFKAFAKALDSAVAAEPRLTGVLSTKGSL
;
A
#
# COMPACT_ATOMS: atom_id res chain seq x y z
N LEU A 1 -4.82 16.63 -8.61
CA LEU A 1 -3.77 16.98 -7.68
C LEU A 1 -2.90 15.82 -7.29
N PHE A 2 -3.53 14.82 -6.76
CA PHE A 2 -2.85 13.61 -6.29
C PHE A 2 -2.42 12.67 -7.40
N PRO A 3 -3.26 12.37 -8.41
CA PRO A 3 -3.02 11.22 -9.27
C PRO A 3 -1.79 11.34 -10.16
N TYR A 4 -1.54 12.51 -10.72
CA TYR A 4 -0.48 12.67 -11.70
C TYR A 4 0.93 12.60 -11.12
N THR A 5 1.17 13.31 -10.04
CA THR A 5 2.48 13.34 -9.40
C THR A 5 2.80 12.02 -8.73
N THR A 6 1.79 11.41 -8.09
CA THR A 6 1.94 10.11 -7.45
C THR A 6 2.18 9.01 -8.47
N LEU A 7 1.45 9.04 -9.60
CA LEU A 7 1.61 8.11 -10.71
C LEU A 7 3.05 8.10 -11.22
N PHE A 8 3.56 9.26 -11.56
CA PHE A 8 4.88 9.43 -12.13
C PHE A 8 5.98 9.02 -11.14
N ARG A 9 5.87 9.49 -9.91
CA ARG A 9 6.86 9.18 -8.86
C ARG A 9 6.87 7.73 -8.47
N SER A 10 5.71 7.10 -8.37
CA SER A 10 5.64 5.68 -8.02
C SER A 10 6.25 4.80 -9.08
N LYS A 11 5.98 5.06 -10.34
CA LYS A 11 6.60 4.32 -11.44
C LYS A 11 8.10 4.51 -11.49
N GLN A 12 8.60 5.74 -11.28
CA GLN A 12 10.03 6.03 -11.23
C GLN A 12 10.71 5.37 -10.03
N ALA A 13 10.07 5.41 -8.88
CA ALA A 13 10.65 4.84 -7.67
C ALA A 13 10.82 3.32 -7.75
N VAL A 14 9.91 2.63 -8.41
CA VAL A 14 9.98 1.17 -8.58
C VAL A 14 10.87 0.78 -9.76
N GLY A 15 10.99 1.66 -10.77
CA GLY A 15 11.79 1.40 -11.95
C GLY A 15 11.32 0.19 -12.75
N ASP A 16 12.28 -0.64 -13.18
CA ASP A 16 12.00 -1.83 -13.99
C ASP A 16 11.64 -3.08 -13.16
N LYS A 17 11.60 -2.96 -11.84
CA LYS A 17 11.28 -4.03 -10.90
C LYS A 17 12.25 -5.21 -10.90
N LYS A 18 13.44 -5.01 -11.43
CA LYS A 18 14.49 -6.05 -11.42
C LYS A 18 15.15 -6.12 -10.06
N GLY A 19 15.37 -7.35 -9.57
CA GLY A 19 16.11 -7.60 -8.35
C GLY A 19 15.44 -7.07 -7.07
N ILE A 20 14.14 -6.83 -7.08
CA ILE A 20 13.39 -6.44 -5.90
C ILE A 20 12.62 -7.62 -5.30
N VAL A 21 12.28 -7.52 -4.02
CA VAL A 21 11.49 -8.54 -3.32
C VAL A 21 10.10 -8.71 -3.95
N ARG A 22 9.48 -7.62 -4.43
CA ARG A 22 8.20 -7.55 -5.11
C ARG A 22 6.99 -7.61 -4.16
N TYR A 23 6.99 -8.51 -3.17
CA TYR A 23 5.90 -8.68 -2.21
C TYR A 23 6.23 -7.99 -0.91
N GLY A 24 5.24 -7.37 -0.29
CA GLY A 24 5.39 -6.81 1.04
C GLY A 24 4.13 -7.02 1.85
N SER A 25 4.30 -7.33 3.12
CA SER A 25 3.18 -7.43 4.04
C SER A 25 3.57 -6.97 5.42
N GLN A 26 2.62 -6.39 6.13
CA GLN A 26 2.81 -5.91 7.49
C GLN A 26 1.48 -5.97 8.22
N ILE A 27 1.52 -6.45 9.45
CA ILE A 27 0.42 -6.31 10.40
C ILE A 27 0.92 -5.37 11.49
N LEU A 28 0.22 -4.26 11.72
CA LEU A 28 0.74 -3.21 12.58
C LEU A 28 -0.34 -2.74 13.56
N PRO A 29 -0.03 -2.73 14.87
CA PRO A 29 -0.94 -2.23 15.87
C PRO A 29 -0.78 -0.73 16.10
N MET A 30 -1.88 -0.09 16.46
CA MET A 30 -1.92 1.26 17.01
C MET A 30 -2.98 1.26 18.11
N ASP A 31 -2.55 1.16 19.37
CA ASP A 31 -3.42 0.97 20.53
C ASP A 31 -4.40 -0.20 20.32
N GLU A 32 -5.71 0.08 20.29
CA GLU A 32 -6.72 -0.96 20.08
C GLU A 32 -6.91 -1.37 18.61
N SER A 33 -6.26 -0.64 17.69
CA SER A 33 -6.40 -0.89 16.26
C SER A 33 -5.30 -1.81 15.74
N LEU A 34 -5.65 -2.64 14.80
CA LEU A 34 -4.73 -3.57 14.14
C LEU A 34 -5.06 -3.62 12.66
N VAL A 35 -4.09 -3.28 11.81
CA VAL A 35 -4.30 -3.22 10.36
C VAL A 35 -3.27 -4.08 9.64
N LEU A 36 -3.76 -4.84 8.69
CA LEU A 36 -2.93 -5.61 7.76
C LEU A 36 -2.83 -4.84 6.44
N CYS A 37 -1.61 -4.76 5.92
CA CYS A 37 -1.35 -4.34 4.55
C CYS A 37 -0.55 -5.44 3.85
N ALA A 38 -1.01 -5.85 2.68
CA ALA A 38 -0.28 -6.77 1.82
C ALA A 38 -0.31 -6.22 0.40
N LEU A 39 0.83 -6.25 -0.28
CA LEU A 39 0.91 -5.73 -1.63
C LEU A 39 1.83 -6.57 -2.52
N ASP A 40 1.56 -6.49 -3.81
CA ASP A 40 2.32 -7.14 -4.87
C ASP A 40 2.55 -6.12 -5.99
N LEU A 41 3.82 -5.83 -6.26
CA LEU A 41 4.23 -4.93 -7.35
C LEU A 41 4.19 -5.67 -8.69
N CYS A 42 3.02 -6.16 -9.06
CA CYS A 42 2.84 -7.10 -10.17
C CYS A 42 2.58 -6.46 -11.54
N GLY A 43 2.48 -5.15 -11.61
CA GLY A 43 2.15 -4.45 -12.86
C GLY A 43 0.65 -4.36 -13.16
N ARG A 44 -0.20 -4.85 -12.27
CA ARG A 44 -1.66 -4.80 -12.42
C ARG A 44 -2.27 -4.09 -11.22
N PRO A 45 -3.01 -2.99 -11.43
CA PRO A 45 -3.63 -2.28 -10.32
C PRO A 45 -4.85 -3.01 -9.79
N TYR A 46 -4.94 -3.11 -8.48
CA TYR A 46 -6.14 -3.58 -7.78
C TYR A 46 -6.10 -3.11 -6.34
N LEU A 47 -7.20 -2.60 -5.85
CA LEU A 47 -7.33 -2.21 -4.44
C LEU A 47 -8.42 -3.02 -3.76
N VAL A 48 -8.07 -3.66 -2.66
CA VAL A 48 -9.03 -4.19 -1.68
C VAL A 48 -8.86 -3.34 -0.43
N TYR A 49 -9.89 -2.58 -0.10
CA TYR A 49 -9.89 -1.63 0.99
C TYR A 49 -11.00 -1.98 1.97
N ASP A 50 -10.62 -2.33 3.18
CA ASP A 50 -11.53 -2.76 4.23
C ASP A 50 -11.15 -2.09 5.56
N LEU A 51 -11.43 -0.81 5.65
CA LEU A 51 -11.34 -0.03 6.88
C LEU A 51 -12.73 0.47 7.24
N ASP A 52 -13.12 0.26 8.48
CA ASP A 52 -14.41 0.73 9.00
C ASP A 52 -14.21 2.08 9.70
N LEU A 53 -14.37 3.15 8.93
CA LEU A 53 -14.25 4.52 9.42
C LEU A 53 -15.65 5.10 9.54
N ASP A 54 -16.17 5.17 10.76
CA ASP A 54 -17.55 5.57 11.05
C ASP A 54 -17.77 7.09 11.12
N ARG A 55 -16.70 7.89 11.05
CA ARG A 55 -16.77 9.35 11.06
C ARG A 55 -16.42 9.91 9.69
N GLU A 56 -17.05 11.02 9.33
CA GLU A 56 -16.77 11.69 8.07
C GLU A 56 -15.41 12.39 8.05
N LYS A 57 -14.95 12.84 9.24
CA LYS A 57 -13.67 13.55 9.38
C LYS A 57 -12.91 13.11 10.61
N VAL A 58 -11.60 13.14 10.49
CA VAL A 58 -10.67 13.05 11.60
C VAL A 58 -9.81 14.31 11.53
N GLY A 59 -10.05 15.27 12.45
CA GLY A 59 -9.48 16.61 12.29
C GLY A 59 -9.99 17.24 10.99
N ASP A 60 -9.07 17.69 10.15
CA ASP A 60 -9.40 18.27 8.84
C ASP A 60 -9.41 17.23 7.71
N LEU A 61 -9.03 15.99 8.01
CA LEU A 61 -8.99 14.91 7.02
C LEU A 61 -10.37 14.28 6.86
N GLU A 62 -10.88 14.33 5.65
CA GLU A 62 -12.09 13.57 5.28
C GLU A 62 -11.73 12.10 5.14
N THR A 63 -12.47 11.22 5.81
CA THR A 63 -12.16 9.79 5.85
C THR A 63 -12.28 9.11 4.48
N GLU A 64 -13.14 9.62 3.61
CA GLU A 64 -13.23 9.11 2.24
C GLU A 64 -11.93 9.33 1.44
N MET A 65 -11.15 10.36 1.79
CA MET A 65 -9.88 10.64 1.14
C MET A 65 -8.82 9.59 1.44
N VAL A 66 -8.96 8.85 2.52
CA VAL A 66 -8.06 7.74 2.84
C VAL A 66 -8.18 6.64 1.78
N ARG A 67 -9.41 6.28 1.44
CA ARG A 67 -9.68 5.30 0.38
C ARG A 67 -9.17 5.82 -0.97
N GLU A 68 -9.45 7.07 -1.27
CA GLU A 68 -9.01 7.68 -2.53
C GLU A 68 -7.48 7.71 -2.65
N PHE A 69 -6.80 7.96 -1.54
CA PHE A 69 -5.34 7.90 -1.50
C PHE A 69 -4.82 6.50 -1.87
N PHE A 70 -5.32 5.46 -1.23
CA PHE A 70 -4.86 4.10 -1.50
C PHE A 70 -5.27 3.62 -2.89
N TYR A 71 -6.43 4.05 -3.38
CA TYR A 71 -6.83 3.80 -4.75
C TYR A 71 -5.84 4.43 -5.73
N ALA A 72 -5.55 5.71 -5.57
CA ALA A 72 -4.63 6.43 -6.44
C ALA A 72 -3.24 5.77 -6.45
N VAL A 73 -2.73 5.40 -5.28
CA VAL A 73 -1.41 4.75 -5.16
C VAL A 73 -1.40 3.39 -5.83
N SER A 74 -2.42 2.57 -5.61
CA SER A 74 -2.49 1.21 -6.20
C SER A 74 -2.51 1.27 -7.73
N TYR A 75 -3.23 2.22 -8.29
CA TYR A 75 -3.31 2.40 -9.74
C TYR A 75 -2.07 3.07 -10.30
N ALA A 76 -1.52 4.04 -9.60
CA ALA A 76 -0.31 4.74 -10.01
C ALA A 76 0.91 3.81 -10.06
N ALA A 77 1.07 2.99 -9.06
CA ALA A 77 2.19 2.06 -8.96
C ALA A 77 1.92 0.70 -9.63
N GLU A 78 0.72 0.51 -10.17
CA GLU A 78 0.30 -0.74 -10.78
C GLU A 78 0.54 -1.93 -9.86
N MET A 79 0.05 -1.80 -8.62
CA MET A 79 0.19 -2.82 -7.59
C MET A 79 -1.17 -3.40 -7.18
N ASN A 80 -1.17 -4.65 -6.78
CA ASN A 80 -2.27 -5.20 -5.99
C ASN A 80 -2.05 -4.75 -4.55
N LEU A 81 -3.01 -4.05 -3.97
CA LEU A 81 -2.92 -3.50 -2.62
C LEU A 81 -4.11 -3.93 -1.80
N HIS A 82 -3.85 -4.62 -0.70
CA HIS A 82 -4.87 -5.02 0.26
C HIS A 82 -4.61 -4.29 1.56
N ILE A 83 -5.62 -3.58 2.04
CA ILE A 83 -5.60 -2.93 3.35
C ILE A 83 -6.82 -3.39 4.11
N ARG A 84 -6.59 -4.05 5.25
CA ARG A 84 -7.65 -4.66 6.02
C ARG A 84 -7.52 -4.35 7.50
N GLN A 85 -8.59 -3.82 8.07
CA GLN A 85 -8.70 -3.64 9.51
C GLN A 85 -9.03 -4.99 10.16
N MET A 86 -8.21 -5.38 11.11
CA MET A 86 -8.42 -6.61 11.87
C MET A 86 -9.07 -6.32 13.22
N ALA A 87 -8.82 -5.14 13.78
CA ALA A 87 -9.42 -4.66 15.01
C ALA A 87 -9.34 -3.14 15.04
N GLY A 88 -10.17 -2.51 15.87
CA GLY A 88 -10.07 -1.07 16.10
C GLY A 88 -11.42 -0.38 16.16
N MET A 89 -11.44 0.77 16.82
CA MET A 89 -12.61 1.62 16.98
C MET A 89 -12.31 3.08 16.68
N ASN A 90 -11.14 3.56 17.09
CA ASN A 90 -10.77 4.96 16.92
C ASN A 90 -10.28 5.19 15.48
N ASN A 91 -10.97 6.07 14.76
CA ASN A 91 -10.67 6.31 13.34
C ASN A 91 -9.23 6.81 13.11
N HIS A 92 -8.73 7.69 13.99
CA HIS A 92 -7.35 8.17 13.89
C HIS A 92 -6.35 7.00 14.00
N HIS A 93 -6.56 6.13 14.99
CA HIS A 93 -5.68 4.97 15.18
C HIS A 93 -5.73 4.02 14.00
N ILE A 94 -6.91 3.77 13.45
CA ILE A 94 -7.08 2.90 12.27
C ILE A 94 -6.33 3.48 11.07
N ILE A 95 -6.51 4.77 10.80
CA ILE A 95 -5.86 5.45 9.67
C ILE A 95 -4.35 5.45 9.84
N GLU A 96 -3.86 5.80 11.02
CA GLU A 96 -2.42 5.83 11.30
C GLU A 96 -1.80 4.44 11.16
N ALA A 97 -2.45 3.41 11.68
CA ALA A 97 -1.99 2.03 11.53
C ALA A 97 -1.96 1.62 10.05
N ALA A 98 -2.97 2.01 9.27
CA ALA A 98 -3.03 1.70 7.85
C ALA A 98 -1.87 2.32 7.06
N PHE A 99 -1.60 3.61 7.29
CA PHE A 99 -0.48 4.29 6.62
C PHE A 99 0.88 3.72 7.01
N LYS A 100 1.06 3.42 8.29
CA LYS A 100 2.32 2.80 8.76
C LYS A 100 2.50 1.39 8.21
N ALA A 101 1.44 0.59 8.20
CA ALA A 101 1.48 -0.76 7.64
C ALA A 101 1.81 -0.72 6.15
N PHE A 102 1.19 0.19 5.41
CA PHE A 102 1.48 0.40 3.99
C PHE A 102 2.93 0.80 3.76
N ALA A 103 3.43 1.77 4.51
CA ALA A 103 4.81 2.24 4.35
C ALA A 103 5.82 1.10 4.58
N LYS A 104 5.62 0.30 5.61
CA LYS A 104 6.51 -0.83 5.91
C LYS A 104 6.39 -1.96 4.89
N ALA A 105 5.18 -2.27 4.44
CA ALA A 105 4.97 -3.27 3.39
C ALA A 105 5.62 -2.84 2.07
N LEU A 106 5.48 -1.57 1.71
CA LEU A 106 6.10 -1.02 0.50
C LEU A 106 7.62 -1.04 0.59
N ASP A 107 8.17 -0.64 1.73
CA ASP A 107 9.62 -0.67 1.96
C ASP A 107 10.19 -2.08 1.76
N SER A 108 9.50 -3.08 2.28
CA SER A 108 9.90 -4.48 2.09
C SER A 108 9.82 -4.91 0.63
N ALA A 109 8.77 -4.52 -0.08
CA ALA A 109 8.53 -4.94 -1.46
C ALA A 109 9.54 -4.35 -2.44
N VAL A 110 10.00 -3.11 -2.21
CA VAL A 110 10.97 -2.44 -3.08
C VAL A 110 12.41 -2.74 -2.70
N ALA A 111 12.64 -3.45 -1.61
CA ALA A 111 13.98 -3.79 -1.16
C ALA A 111 14.70 -4.67 -2.19
N ALA A 112 16.01 -4.51 -2.29
CA ALA A 112 16.83 -5.34 -3.16
C ALA A 112 16.86 -6.79 -2.67
N GLU A 113 16.73 -7.72 -3.61
CA GLU A 113 16.92 -9.15 -3.32
C GLU A 113 18.13 -9.64 -4.09
N PRO A 114 19.29 -9.75 -3.44
CA PRO A 114 20.54 -10.09 -4.11
C PRO A 114 20.54 -11.45 -4.82
N ARG A 115 19.65 -12.35 -4.41
CA ARG A 115 19.52 -13.68 -5.03
C ARG A 115 18.80 -13.65 -6.37
N LEU A 116 18.15 -12.53 -6.71
CA LEU A 116 17.43 -12.37 -7.97
C LEU A 116 18.30 -11.59 -8.96
N THR A 117 18.42 -12.12 -10.18
CA THR A 117 19.13 -11.45 -11.27
C THR A 117 18.19 -10.78 -12.27
N GLY A 118 16.88 -10.87 -12.04
CA GLY A 118 15.87 -10.31 -12.91
C GLY A 118 14.56 -10.09 -12.17
N VAL A 119 13.46 -10.14 -12.91
CA VAL A 119 12.11 -9.92 -12.37
C VAL A 119 11.60 -11.18 -11.70
N LEU A 120 11.06 -11.05 -10.48
CA LEU A 120 10.40 -12.16 -9.80
C LEU A 120 9.03 -12.42 -10.43
N SER A 121 9.02 -13.27 -11.44
CA SER A 121 7.80 -13.65 -12.16
C SER A 121 8.01 -14.97 -12.89
N THR A 122 7.01 -15.85 -12.82
CA THR A 122 7.00 -17.08 -13.59
C THR A 122 6.87 -16.83 -15.10
N LYS A 123 6.40 -15.63 -15.47
CA LYS A 123 6.24 -15.20 -16.86
C LYS A 123 7.46 -14.48 -17.40
N GLY A 124 8.45 -14.18 -16.55
CA GLY A 124 9.65 -13.44 -16.94
C GLY A 124 9.47 -11.93 -17.08
N SER A 125 8.28 -11.42 -16.82
CA SER A 125 7.98 -9.99 -16.90
C SER A 125 6.86 -9.60 -15.94
N LEU A 126 6.81 -8.34 -15.61
CA LEU A 126 5.74 -7.75 -14.79
C LEU A 126 5.04 -6.59 -15.50
#